data_1a45c4a7f287469c4e327aa2afc22998
#
_entry.id   1a45c4a7f287469c4e327aa2afc22998
#
_cell.length_a   1.000
_cell.length_b   1.000
_cell.length_c   1.000
_cell.angle_alpha   90.00
_cell.angle_beta   90.00
_cell.angle_gamma   90.00
#
_symmetry.space_group_name_H-M   'P 1'
#
loop_
_entity.id
_entity.type
_entity.pdbx_description
1 polymer ?
#
loop_
_entity_poly.entity_id
_entity_poly.type
_entity_poly.pdbx_seq_one_letter_code
_entity_poly.pdbx_strand_id
1 'polypeptide(L)'
;FWWSAVTMTTVGYGDKAPKTVPGRILGLFWMFASIILISSFTAAVASELTADRINSTVTGAGDLHRVKVGAKAGESPDRVLRGMGITPQSYGSVSDGLAALANGEIDAFVHDAPVLQYEIVTGDELTGRVSVLPRTMRVEEYGIAVARPEDPSRRNDLRDRLNKALLASKMVGRLEEISRRYLGDG
;
A
#
# COMPACT_ATOMS: atom_id res chain seq x y z
N PHE A 1 9.91 39.94 17.29
CA PHE A 1 10.09 38.66 16.58
C PHE A 1 9.90 37.44 17.50
N TRP A 2 10.64 37.35 18.65
CA TRP A 2 10.56 36.23 19.58
C TRP A 2 9.13 35.98 20.07
N TRP A 3 8.47 37.00 20.57
CA TRP A 3 7.06 36.88 21.05
C TRP A 3 6.12 36.36 19.95
N SER A 4 6.22 36.85 18.73
CA SER A 4 5.33 36.41 17.63
C SER A 4 5.55 34.96 17.26
N ALA A 5 6.80 34.49 17.26
CA ALA A 5 7.12 33.09 16.99
C ALA A 5 6.59 32.14 18.10
N VAL A 6 6.83 32.49 19.37
CA VAL A 6 6.37 31.71 20.52
C VAL A 6 4.86 31.67 20.65
N THR A 7 4.19 32.76 20.26
CA THR A 7 2.71 32.85 20.23
C THR A 7 2.15 32.03 19.08
N MET A 8 2.76 32.12 17.89
CA MET A 8 2.34 31.34 16.71
C MET A 8 2.43 29.80 16.96
N THR A 9 3.48 29.38 17.63
CA THR A 9 3.68 27.95 17.98
C THR A 9 2.86 27.49 19.19
N THR A 10 2.07 28.36 19.77
CA THR A 10 1.22 28.12 20.97
C THR A 10 1.98 27.74 22.25
N VAL A 11 3.33 27.93 22.28
CA VAL A 11 4.17 27.64 23.45
C VAL A 11 3.93 28.64 24.57
N GLY A 12 3.91 29.98 24.24
CA GLY A 12 3.48 31.03 25.14
C GLY A 12 4.26 31.13 26.46
N TYR A 13 5.59 31.25 26.47
CA TYR A 13 6.41 31.34 27.68
C TYR A 13 6.00 32.48 28.66
N GLY A 14 5.28 33.50 28.18
CA GLY A 14 4.83 34.61 29.01
C GLY A 14 5.91 35.64 29.38
N ASP A 15 7.13 35.48 28.88
CA ASP A 15 8.29 36.36 29.12
C ASP A 15 8.19 37.72 28.40
N LYS A 16 7.45 37.80 27.31
CA LYS A 16 7.21 38.97 26.47
C LYS A 16 5.73 39.06 26.11
N ALA A 17 5.22 40.31 26.12
CA ALA A 17 3.88 40.64 25.65
C ALA A 17 3.80 42.09 25.20
N PRO A 18 2.91 42.46 24.27
CA PRO A 18 2.63 43.83 23.90
C PRO A 18 2.15 44.67 25.11
N LYS A 19 2.81 45.82 25.37
CA LYS A 19 2.49 46.68 26.50
C LYS A 19 1.49 47.78 26.15
N THR A 20 1.43 48.18 24.90
CA THR A 20 0.56 49.26 24.40
C THR A 20 -0.77 48.73 23.92
N VAL A 21 -1.82 49.53 23.99
CA VAL A 21 -3.16 49.14 23.50
C VAL A 21 -3.15 48.79 21.99
N PRO A 22 -2.55 49.63 21.11
CA PRO A 22 -2.44 49.28 19.69
C PRO A 22 -1.66 47.96 19.45
N GLY A 23 -0.59 47.75 20.23
CA GLY A 23 0.19 46.51 20.13
C GLY A 23 -0.61 45.25 20.54
N ARG A 24 -1.49 45.36 21.54
CA ARG A 24 -2.38 44.29 21.95
C ARG A 24 -3.44 43.98 20.88
N ILE A 25 -3.99 45.01 20.23
CA ILE A 25 -4.95 44.82 19.12
C ILE A 25 -4.26 44.11 17.95
N LEU A 26 -3.05 44.56 17.56
CA LEU A 26 -2.26 43.88 16.52
C LEU A 26 -1.92 42.44 16.92
N GLY A 27 -1.54 42.23 18.19
CA GLY A 27 -1.29 40.90 18.74
C GLY A 27 -2.49 39.96 18.66
N LEU A 28 -3.69 40.49 18.89
CA LEU A 28 -4.92 39.73 18.74
C LEU A 28 -5.10 39.21 17.31
N PHE A 29 -4.97 40.14 16.32
CA PHE A 29 -5.03 39.75 14.90
C PHE A 29 -3.95 38.70 14.55
N TRP A 30 -2.72 38.86 15.08
CA TRP A 30 -1.64 37.91 14.89
C TRP A 30 -1.99 36.53 15.43
N MET A 31 -2.59 36.44 16.62
CA MET A 31 -3.02 35.17 17.22
C MET A 31 -4.06 34.43 16.35
N PHE A 32 -5.09 35.14 15.85
CA PHE A 32 -6.06 34.54 14.94
C PHE A 32 -5.43 34.08 13.62
N ALA A 33 -4.59 34.91 13.01
CA ALA A 33 -3.88 34.57 11.79
C ALA A 33 -3.01 33.33 11.97
N SER A 34 -2.29 33.25 13.11
CA SER A 34 -1.43 32.12 13.46
C SER A 34 -2.21 30.80 13.57
N ILE A 35 -3.39 30.82 14.22
CA ILE A 35 -4.24 29.64 14.34
C ILE A 35 -4.71 29.16 12.96
N ILE A 36 -5.13 30.09 12.10
CA ILE A 36 -5.57 29.75 10.74
C ILE A 36 -4.43 29.14 9.93
N LEU A 37 -3.23 29.74 10.00
CA LEU A 37 -2.04 29.25 9.28
C LEU A 37 -1.63 27.84 9.72
N ILE A 38 -1.53 27.60 11.03
CA ILE A 38 -1.15 26.29 11.56
C ILE A 38 -2.24 25.24 11.26
N SER A 39 -3.51 25.60 11.43
CA SER A 39 -4.61 24.69 11.12
C SER A 39 -4.67 24.34 9.64
N SER A 40 -4.44 25.30 8.75
CA SER A 40 -4.39 25.07 7.30
C SER A 40 -3.21 24.18 6.90
N PHE A 41 -2.04 24.43 7.49
CA PHE A 41 -0.85 23.58 7.28
C PHE A 41 -1.10 22.15 7.74
N THR A 42 -1.62 21.96 8.95
CA THR A 42 -1.93 20.65 9.50
C THR A 42 -2.97 19.92 8.64
N ALA A 43 -4.01 20.63 8.20
CA ALA A 43 -5.02 20.06 7.31
C ALA A 43 -4.46 19.67 5.94
N ALA A 44 -3.55 20.48 5.37
CA ALA A 44 -2.88 20.17 4.10
C ALA A 44 -2.03 18.91 4.21
N VAL A 45 -1.21 18.79 5.27
CA VAL A 45 -0.38 17.59 5.53
C VAL A 45 -1.26 16.37 5.76
N ALA A 46 -2.31 16.48 6.57
CA ALA A 46 -3.25 15.38 6.82
C ALA A 46 -3.99 14.96 5.54
N SER A 47 -4.37 15.93 4.70
CA SER A 47 -5.02 15.67 3.41
C SER A 47 -4.12 14.90 2.46
N GLU A 48 -2.84 15.29 2.32
CA GLU A 48 -1.87 14.60 1.48
C GLU A 48 -1.68 13.15 1.93
N LEU A 49 -1.47 12.93 3.23
CA LEU A 49 -1.33 11.58 3.80
C LEU A 49 -2.61 10.72 3.70
N THR A 50 -3.77 11.34 3.50
CA THR A 50 -5.05 10.65 3.43
C THR A 50 -5.54 10.50 1.99
N ALA A 51 -5.12 11.37 1.07
CA ALA A 51 -5.55 11.37 -0.32
C ALA A 51 -5.22 10.06 -1.04
N ASP A 52 -4.07 9.46 -0.75
CA ASP A 52 -3.68 8.15 -1.28
C ASP A 52 -4.62 7.01 -0.85
N ARG A 53 -5.35 7.18 0.26
CA ARG A 53 -6.32 6.19 0.76
C ARG A 53 -7.75 6.44 0.27
N ILE A 54 -8.09 7.67 -0.10
CA ILE A 54 -9.46 8.06 -0.49
C ILE A 54 -9.65 7.98 -2.00
N ASN A 55 -8.59 8.11 -2.80
CA ASN A 55 -8.67 8.05 -4.26
C ASN A 55 -8.83 6.62 -4.82
N SER A 56 -8.73 5.58 -4.00
CA SER A 56 -9.08 4.24 -4.48
C SER A 56 -10.61 4.09 -4.47
N THR A 57 -11.22 4.10 -5.64
CA THR A 57 -12.64 3.78 -5.87
C THR A 57 -12.97 2.38 -5.34
N VAL A 58 -11.95 1.56 -5.09
CA VAL A 58 -12.03 0.19 -4.65
C VAL A 58 -11.41 0.06 -3.26
N THR A 59 -12.21 -0.31 -2.27
CA THR A 59 -11.77 -0.57 -0.89
C THR A 59 -11.73 -2.06 -0.54
N GLY A 60 -12.28 -2.89 -1.40
CA GLY A 60 -12.31 -4.35 -1.21
C GLY A 60 -13.07 -5.08 -2.31
N ALA A 61 -13.16 -6.41 -2.14
CA ALA A 61 -13.77 -7.31 -3.13
C ALA A 61 -15.24 -6.97 -3.48
N GLY A 62 -15.98 -6.38 -2.54
CA GLY A 62 -17.37 -5.98 -2.76
C GLY A 62 -17.56 -4.88 -3.81
N ASP A 63 -16.55 -4.03 -3.99
CA ASP A 63 -16.60 -2.90 -4.92
C ASP A 63 -16.32 -3.31 -6.37
N LEU A 64 -15.72 -4.49 -6.56
CA LEU A 64 -15.28 -4.97 -7.88
C LEU A 64 -16.42 -5.15 -8.89
N HIS A 65 -17.67 -5.29 -8.42
CA HIS A 65 -18.84 -5.36 -9.30
C HIS A 65 -19.22 -4.02 -9.95
N ARG A 66 -18.68 -2.92 -9.45
CA ARG A 66 -19.07 -1.56 -9.85
C ARG A 66 -18.01 -0.84 -10.67
N VAL A 67 -16.87 -1.48 -10.86
CA VAL A 67 -15.67 -0.89 -11.46
C VAL A 67 -15.13 -1.77 -12.58
N LYS A 68 -14.26 -1.21 -13.41
CA LYS A 68 -13.56 -1.96 -14.46
C LYS A 68 -12.41 -2.75 -13.82
N VAL A 69 -12.51 -4.07 -13.84
CA VAL A 69 -11.53 -4.96 -13.25
C VAL A 69 -10.70 -5.65 -14.33
N GLY A 70 -9.38 -5.65 -14.17
CA GLY A 70 -8.45 -6.41 -14.99
C GLY A 70 -7.94 -7.64 -14.27
N ALA A 71 -7.57 -8.67 -15.04
CA ALA A 71 -6.87 -9.85 -14.57
C ALA A 71 -6.00 -10.47 -15.67
N LYS A 72 -4.99 -11.25 -15.29
CA LYS A 72 -4.21 -12.02 -16.26
C LYS A 72 -5.03 -13.19 -16.78
N ALA A 73 -5.09 -13.32 -18.09
CA ALA A 73 -5.91 -14.32 -18.78
C ALA A 73 -5.55 -15.74 -18.38
N GLY A 74 -6.58 -16.55 -18.06
CA GLY A 74 -6.45 -18.00 -17.81
C GLY A 74 -5.85 -18.39 -16.45
N GLU A 75 -5.47 -17.43 -15.60
CA GLU A 75 -4.95 -17.70 -14.27
C GLU A 75 -6.04 -17.78 -13.19
N SER A 76 -5.63 -18.08 -11.94
CA SER A 76 -6.55 -18.21 -10.81
C SER A 76 -7.41 -16.97 -10.58
N PRO A 77 -6.85 -15.74 -10.59
CA PRO A 77 -7.63 -14.51 -10.41
C PRO A 77 -8.75 -14.33 -11.44
N ASP A 78 -8.49 -14.60 -12.72
CA ASP A 78 -9.50 -14.50 -13.80
C ASP A 78 -10.68 -15.47 -13.53
N ARG A 79 -10.38 -16.70 -13.13
CA ARG A 79 -11.42 -17.70 -12.82
C ARG A 79 -12.23 -17.34 -11.57
N VAL A 80 -11.56 -16.80 -10.54
CA VAL A 80 -12.22 -16.36 -9.30
C VAL A 80 -13.19 -15.22 -9.58
N LEU A 81 -12.77 -14.20 -10.33
CA LEU A 81 -13.63 -13.07 -10.71
C LEU A 81 -14.84 -13.52 -11.52
N ARG A 82 -14.65 -14.40 -12.51
CA ARG A 82 -15.77 -14.97 -13.29
C ARG A 82 -16.72 -15.79 -12.43
N GLY A 83 -16.18 -16.54 -11.46
CA GLY A 83 -16.98 -17.27 -10.47
C GLY A 83 -17.82 -16.34 -9.56
N MET A 84 -17.38 -15.10 -9.36
CA MET A 84 -18.13 -14.04 -8.67
C MET A 84 -19.12 -13.30 -9.59
N GLY A 85 -19.21 -13.64 -10.88
CA GLY A 85 -20.06 -12.95 -11.84
C GLY A 85 -19.44 -11.67 -12.42
N ILE A 86 -18.14 -11.44 -12.20
CA ILE A 86 -17.40 -10.32 -12.75
C ILE A 86 -16.69 -10.76 -14.02
N THR A 87 -16.83 -9.99 -15.12
CA THR A 87 -16.12 -10.24 -16.38
C THR A 87 -14.89 -9.33 -16.42
N PRO A 88 -13.67 -9.82 -16.06
CA PRO A 88 -12.51 -8.98 -16.06
C PRO A 88 -12.00 -8.69 -17.48
N GLN A 89 -11.37 -7.55 -17.67
CA GLN A 89 -10.57 -7.28 -18.84
C GLN A 89 -9.30 -8.14 -18.78
N SER A 90 -9.05 -8.92 -19.83
CA SER A 90 -7.96 -9.90 -19.86
C SER A 90 -6.68 -9.28 -20.39
N TYR A 91 -5.58 -9.46 -19.65
CA TYR A 91 -4.24 -9.01 -20.04
C TYR A 91 -3.31 -10.22 -20.25
N GLY A 92 -2.30 -10.04 -21.09
CA GLY A 92 -1.30 -11.07 -21.39
C GLY A 92 -0.26 -11.22 -20.30
N SER A 93 0.07 -10.11 -19.59
CA SER A 93 1.03 -10.09 -18.48
C SER A 93 0.50 -9.28 -17.30
N VAL A 94 1.12 -9.45 -16.14
CA VAL A 94 0.83 -8.64 -14.94
C VAL A 94 1.26 -7.19 -15.16
N SER A 95 2.40 -7.01 -15.78
CA SER A 95 2.97 -5.70 -16.12
C SER A 95 2.03 -4.87 -17.00
N ASP A 96 1.42 -5.48 -18.06
CA ASP A 96 0.45 -4.79 -18.92
C ASP A 96 -0.81 -4.38 -18.15
N GLY A 97 -1.29 -5.26 -17.25
CA GLY A 97 -2.45 -4.97 -16.40
C GLY A 97 -2.18 -3.84 -15.40
N LEU A 98 -0.99 -3.80 -14.79
CA LEU A 98 -0.58 -2.72 -13.89
C LEU A 98 -0.35 -1.40 -14.62
N ALA A 99 0.17 -1.44 -15.85
CA ALA A 99 0.29 -0.25 -16.70
C ALA A 99 -1.09 0.32 -17.04
N ALA A 100 -2.05 -0.53 -17.42
CA ALA A 100 -3.43 -0.12 -17.68
C ALA A 100 -4.11 0.48 -16.46
N LEU A 101 -3.86 -0.09 -15.25
CA LEU A 101 -4.34 0.46 -13.98
C LEU A 101 -3.73 1.84 -13.71
N ALA A 102 -2.41 1.98 -13.87
CA ALA A 102 -1.71 3.25 -13.68
C ALA A 102 -2.18 4.33 -14.68
N ASN A 103 -2.61 3.95 -15.87
CA ASN A 103 -3.15 4.86 -16.89
C ASN A 103 -4.66 5.16 -16.73
N GLY A 104 -5.33 4.53 -15.76
CA GLY A 104 -6.77 4.73 -15.53
C GLY A 104 -7.68 4.05 -16.56
N GLU A 105 -7.17 3.09 -17.31
CA GLU A 105 -7.99 2.30 -18.27
C GLU A 105 -8.90 1.32 -17.54
N ILE A 106 -8.41 0.80 -16.40
CA ILE A 106 -9.12 -0.01 -15.42
C ILE A 106 -8.99 0.61 -14.01
N ASP A 107 -9.92 0.28 -13.13
CA ASP A 107 -10.00 0.81 -11.77
C ASP A 107 -9.38 -0.15 -10.73
N ALA A 108 -9.26 -1.42 -11.07
CA ALA A 108 -8.63 -2.45 -10.24
C ALA A 108 -7.98 -3.53 -11.09
N PHE A 109 -6.87 -4.08 -10.61
CA PHE A 109 -6.23 -5.26 -11.19
C PHE A 109 -6.07 -6.32 -10.12
N VAL A 110 -6.53 -7.55 -10.39
CA VAL A 110 -6.53 -8.64 -9.41
C VAL A 110 -5.48 -9.67 -9.77
N HIS A 111 -4.54 -9.88 -8.83
CA HIS A 111 -3.52 -10.91 -8.92
C HIS A 111 -3.02 -11.27 -7.52
N ASP A 112 -2.08 -12.21 -7.42
CA ASP A 112 -1.44 -12.61 -6.17
C ASP A 112 -0.67 -11.43 -5.55
N ALA A 113 -0.93 -11.13 -4.28
CA ALA A 113 -0.35 -9.97 -3.62
C ALA A 113 1.19 -9.92 -3.67
N PRO A 114 1.94 -11.01 -3.46
CA PRO A 114 3.40 -10.99 -3.59
C PRO A 114 3.88 -10.63 -5.00
N VAL A 115 3.16 -11.07 -6.05
CA VAL A 115 3.51 -10.75 -7.44
C VAL A 115 3.27 -9.27 -7.72
N LEU A 116 2.12 -8.74 -7.27
CA LEU A 116 1.80 -7.31 -7.41
C LEU A 116 2.82 -6.43 -6.68
N GLN A 117 3.16 -6.77 -5.44
CA GLN A 117 4.16 -6.05 -4.65
C GLN A 117 5.52 -6.04 -5.33
N TYR A 118 5.97 -7.19 -5.84
CA TYR A 118 7.24 -7.30 -6.57
C TYR A 118 7.26 -6.42 -7.82
N GLU A 119 6.23 -6.48 -8.65
CA GLU A 119 6.13 -5.66 -9.87
C GLU A 119 6.09 -4.17 -9.57
N ILE A 120 5.40 -3.76 -8.50
CA ILE A 120 5.33 -2.34 -8.10
C ILE A 120 6.68 -1.85 -7.55
N VAL A 121 7.36 -2.65 -6.72
CA VAL A 121 8.65 -2.27 -6.14
C VAL A 121 9.77 -2.24 -7.19
N THR A 122 9.71 -3.11 -8.20
CA THR A 122 10.72 -3.17 -9.27
C THR A 122 10.40 -2.29 -10.46
N GLY A 123 9.16 -1.85 -10.61
CA GLY A 123 8.72 -0.99 -11.72
C GLY A 123 8.74 0.48 -11.34
N ASP A 124 9.80 1.21 -11.74
CA ASP A 124 9.97 2.64 -11.43
C ASP A 124 8.75 3.51 -11.82
N GLU A 125 8.04 3.14 -12.89
CA GLU A 125 6.86 3.88 -13.40
C GLU A 125 5.58 3.63 -12.60
N LEU A 126 5.53 2.59 -11.77
CA LEU A 126 4.36 2.18 -10.99
C LEU A 126 4.40 2.74 -9.56
N THR A 127 5.59 3.07 -9.07
CA THR A 127 5.80 3.58 -7.70
C THR A 127 5.01 4.87 -7.46
N GLY A 128 4.16 4.87 -6.42
CA GLY A 128 3.30 6.00 -6.06
C GLY A 128 2.07 6.20 -6.95
N ARG A 129 1.89 5.41 -8.04
CA ARG A 129 0.71 5.49 -8.93
C ARG A 129 -0.28 4.37 -8.68
N VAL A 130 0.19 3.23 -8.21
CA VAL A 130 -0.62 2.06 -7.85
C VAL A 130 -0.23 1.56 -6.46
N SER A 131 -1.17 0.95 -5.77
CA SER A 131 -0.94 0.36 -4.44
C SER A 131 -1.68 -0.96 -4.28
N VAL A 132 -1.14 -1.87 -3.49
CA VAL A 132 -1.81 -3.12 -3.15
C VAL A 132 -2.74 -2.87 -1.95
N LEU A 133 -4.01 -3.28 -2.09
CA LEU A 133 -4.96 -3.16 -1.00
C LEU A 133 -4.63 -4.16 0.13
N PRO A 134 -4.76 -3.77 1.40
CA PRO A 134 -4.42 -4.62 2.54
C PRO A 134 -5.39 -5.79 2.75
N ARG A 135 -6.50 -5.80 2.04
CA ARG A 135 -7.53 -6.86 2.14
C ARG A 135 -7.32 -7.89 1.06
N THR A 136 -7.07 -9.13 1.47
CA THR A 136 -6.99 -10.28 0.57
C THR A 136 -8.40 -10.81 0.25
N MET A 137 -8.63 -11.17 -1.01
CA MET A 137 -9.89 -11.80 -1.44
C MET A 137 -9.93 -13.28 -1.07
N ARG A 138 -8.76 -13.94 -1.15
CA ARG A 138 -8.60 -15.38 -0.90
C ARG A 138 -7.17 -15.65 -0.46
N VAL A 139 -6.98 -16.61 0.42
CA VAL A 139 -5.66 -17.15 0.76
C VAL A 139 -5.40 -18.37 -0.14
N GLU A 140 -4.27 -18.36 -0.83
CA GLU A 140 -3.79 -19.48 -1.64
C GLU A 140 -2.51 -20.06 -1.05
N GLU A 141 -2.40 -21.37 -1.06
CA GLU A 141 -1.20 -22.07 -0.59
C GLU A 141 -0.23 -22.27 -1.75
N TYR A 142 1.02 -21.87 -1.56
CA TYR A 142 2.08 -22.13 -2.52
C TYR A 142 2.78 -23.43 -2.19
N GLY A 143 3.02 -24.25 -3.21
CA GLY A 143 3.72 -25.52 -3.09
C GLY A 143 4.98 -25.55 -3.95
N ILE A 144 5.99 -26.28 -3.50
CA ILE A 144 7.18 -26.55 -4.29
C ILE A 144 6.93 -27.83 -5.10
N ALA A 145 6.98 -27.73 -6.41
CA ALA A 145 6.92 -28.88 -7.29
C ALA A 145 8.31 -29.56 -7.34
N VAL A 146 8.33 -30.86 -7.11
CA VAL A 146 9.54 -31.67 -7.24
C VAL A 146 9.35 -32.75 -8.29
N ALA A 147 10.39 -33.08 -9.04
CA ALA A 147 10.36 -34.19 -9.99
C ALA A 147 10.02 -35.49 -9.26
N ARG A 148 9.25 -36.35 -9.93
CA ARG A 148 8.88 -37.67 -9.42
C ARG A 148 9.94 -38.68 -9.81
N PRO A 149 10.92 -39.01 -8.94
CA PRO A 149 11.91 -40.03 -9.23
C PRO A 149 11.26 -41.42 -9.31
N GLU A 150 11.89 -42.32 -10.05
CA GLU A 150 11.44 -43.70 -10.16
C GLU A 150 11.48 -44.42 -8.80
N ASP A 151 12.48 -44.11 -7.97
CA ASP A 151 12.60 -44.63 -6.62
C ASP A 151 11.80 -43.81 -5.59
N PRO A 152 10.74 -44.38 -4.96
CA PRO A 152 9.92 -43.72 -3.96
C PRO A 152 10.71 -43.26 -2.72
N SER A 153 11.78 -43.92 -2.34
CA SER A 153 12.58 -43.57 -1.17
C SER A 153 13.30 -42.23 -1.35
N ARG A 154 13.84 -41.97 -2.53
CA ARG A 154 14.46 -40.68 -2.89
C ARG A 154 13.48 -39.53 -2.89
N ARG A 155 12.22 -39.78 -3.27
CA ARG A 155 11.17 -38.75 -3.25
C ARG A 155 10.83 -38.34 -1.81
N ASN A 156 10.70 -39.30 -0.91
CA ASN A 156 10.40 -39.03 0.49
C ASN A 156 11.56 -38.30 1.18
N ASP A 157 12.80 -38.72 0.93
CA ASP A 157 13.98 -38.04 1.46
C ASP A 157 14.08 -36.59 0.99
N LEU A 158 13.90 -36.32 -0.31
CA LEU A 158 13.90 -34.95 -0.86
C LEU A 158 12.79 -34.07 -0.26
N ARG A 159 11.58 -34.59 -0.17
CA ARG A 159 10.44 -33.88 0.45
C ARG A 159 10.73 -33.53 1.92
N ASP A 160 11.25 -34.47 2.68
CA ASP A 160 11.52 -34.29 4.10
C ASP A 160 12.67 -33.30 4.33
N ARG A 161 13.69 -33.32 3.48
CA ARG A 161 14.79 -32.32 3.50
C ARG A 161 14.28 -30.93 3.16
N LEU A 162 13.42 -30.77 2.14
CA LEU A 162 12.81 -29.50 1.78
C LEU A 162 11.92 -28.95 2.90
N ASN A 163 11.09 -29.79 3.49
CA ASN A 163 10.24 -29.40 4.61
C ASN A 163 11.06 -28.95 5.84
N LYS A 164 12.13 -29.65 6.17
CA LYS A 164 13.05 -29.26 7.24
C LYS A 164 13.74 -27.93 6.94
N ALA A 165 14.20 -27.71 5.71
CA ALA A 165 14.82 -26.45 5.29
C ALA A 165 13.86 -25.26 5.35
N LEU A 166 12.60 -25.44 4.90
CA LEU A 166 11.54 -24.42 4.99
C LEU A 166 11.21 -24.07 6.44
N LEU A 167 11.03 -25.08 7.29
CA LEU A 167 10.79 -24.89 8.72
C LEU A 167 11.96 -24.14 9.40
N ALA A 168 13.19 -24.56 9.14
CA ALA A 168 14.37 -23.88 9.68
C ALA A 168 14.44 -22.41 9.22
N SER A 169 14.18 -22.13 7.94
CA SER A 169 14.16 -20.77 7.39
C SER A 169 13.09 -19.91 8.03
N LYS A 170 11.91 -20.48 8.32
CA LYS A 170 10.82 -19.79 9.03
C LYS A 170 11.18 -19.49 10.49
N MET A 171 11.79 -20.46 11.19
CA MET A 171 12.16 -20.32 12.61
C MET A 171 13.23 -19.24 12.86
N VAL A 172 14.15 -19.04 11.92
CA VAL A 172 15.20 -18.00 12.03
C VAL A 172 14.81 -16.66 11.40
N GLY A 173 13.55 -16.47 11.01
CA GLY A 173 13.06 -15.22 10.43
C GLY A 173 13.57 -14.89 9.01
N ARG A 174 14.19 -15.90 8.34
CA ARG A 174 14.76 -15.67 7.00
C ARG A 174 13.71 -15.47 5.91
N LEU A 175 12.54 -16.04 6.08
CA LEU A 175 11.42 -15.82 5.14
C LEU A 175 10.91 -14.37 5.21
N GLU A 176 10.83 -13.80 6.42
CA GLU A 176 10.45 -12.41 6.65
C GLU A 176 11.51 -11.45 6.10
N GLU A 177 12.80 -11.79 6.23
CA GLU A 177 13.89 -11.00 5.66
C GLU A 177 13.82 -10.97 4.13
N ILE A 178 13.62 -12.14 3.50
CA ILE A 178 13.46 -12.27 2.05
C ILE A 178 12.22 -11.51 1.60
N SER A 179 11.11 -11.66 2.30
CA SER A 179 9.87 -10.96 1.98
C SER A 179 10.06 -9.44 1.98
N ARG A 180 10.64 -8.88 3.03
CA ARG A 180 10.96 -7.44 3.11
C ARG A 180 11.89 -6.98 1.99
N ARG A 181 12.88 -7.78 1.65
CA ARG A 181 13.87 -7.43 0.61
C ARG A 181 13.26 -7.33 -0.79
N TYR A 182 12.29 -8.17 -1.12
CA TYR A 182 11.73 -8.28 -2.48
C TYR A 182 10.32 -7.71 -2.62
N LEU A 183 9.57 -7.60 -1.53
CA LEU A 183 8.18 -7.16 -1.54
C LEU A 183 7.99 -5.81 -0.82
N GLY A 184 9.05 -5.27 -0.20
CA GLY A 184 8.97 -4.05 0.59
C GLY A 184 8.38 -4.30 1.99
N ASP A 185 8.32 -3.23 2.77
CA ASP A 185 7.61 -3.22 4.06
C ASP A 185 6.11 -3.07 3.75
N GLY A 186 5.36 -4.17 3.80
CA GLY A 186 3.94 -4.27 3.46
C GLY A 186 3.00 -3.52 4.40
#